data_31117a32f15b7715a6634abd6dc41458
#
_entry.id   31117a32f15b7715a6634abd6dc41458
#
_cell.length_a   1.000
_cell.length_b   1.000
_cell.length_c   1.000
_cell.angle_alpha   90.00
_cell.angle_beta   90.00
_cell.angle_gamma   90.00
#
_symmetry.space_group_name_H-M   'P 1'
#
loop_
_entity.id
_entity.type
_entity.pdbx_description
1 polymer ?
#
loop_
_entity_poly.entity_id
_entity_poly.type
_entity_poly.pdbx_seq_one_letter_code
_entity_poly.pdbx_strand_id
1 'polypeptide(L)'
;MTESQDHPDGIPKDHFTNSDQKNKRKGLHKSERSKRSKGYRDETDDASDSNAGKVNLSNKSDGSRTKSWGSWAQALYNIAMQPEKHRDAVLEISDDVVVLNDLYPKAQRHVLVVARYEGLDCLADVRKEHLQLLRTMHAVGLKWAEKFLHDDSSLVFRLGYHSEPSMRQLHLHVISQDFDSTHLKNKKHWNSFNTAFFRDSVDVMEEVSSNGKAILKDEDSMLSMELRCHRCRSAHPNIPRLKSHVTNCRASFPSTLLQKGRLVLTPCNVSIDA
;
A
#
# COMPACT_ATOMS: atom_id res chain seq x y z
N MET A 1 31.46 -31.05 -57.54
CA MET A 1 32.82 -31.19 -56.96
C MET A 1 32.57 -30.91 -55.47
N THR A 2 32.24 -31.95 -54.67
CA THR A 2 33.16 -32.88 -53.98
C THR A 2 33.94 -32.08 -52.93
N GLU A 3 34.00 -32.32 -51.67
CA GLU A 3 33.89 -33.45 -50.73
C GLU A 3 34.13 -32.84 -49.34
N SER A 4 33.47 -33.24 -48.34
CA SER A 4 33.63 -34.39 -47.40
C SER A 4 34.36 -34.01 -46.13
N GLN A 5 33.64 -34.21 -44.98
CA GLN A 5 34.02 -35.05 -43.81
C GLN A 5 35.22 -34.54 -42.94
N ASP A 6 35.12 -34.49 -41.61
CA ASP A 6 34.97 -35.58 -40.64
C ASP A 6 34.79 -35.06 -39.21
N HIS A 7 34.01 -35.81 -38.41
CA HIS A 7 34.08 -35.92 -36.95
C HIS A 7 35.20 -36.90 -36.56
N PRO A 8 35.77 -36.96 -35.31
CA PRO A 8 35.02 -37.58 -34.22
C PRO A 8 35.40 -37.19 -32.75
N ASP A 9 34.46 -37.53 -31.86
CA ASP A 9 34.56 -38.26 -30.59
C ASP A 9 35.35 -37.75 -29.37
N GLY A 10 34.70 -37.85 -28.21
CA GLY A 10 35.33 -38.19 -26.98
C GLY A 10 34.68 -37.77 -25.66
N ILE A 11 33.69 -38.56 -25.15
CA ILE A 11 33.29 -38.58 -23.75
C ILE A 11 34.32 -39.40 -22.94
N PRO A 12 34.54 -39.09 -21.65
CA PRO A 12 34.22 -40.12 -20.66
C PRO A 12 33.42 -39.62 -19.41
N LYS A 13 32.46 -40.46 -19.05
CA LYS A 13 31.81 -40.59 -17.75
C LYS A 13 32.81 -41.20 -16.75
N ASP A 14 32.77 -40.70 -15.52
CA ASP A 14 33.21 -41.54 -14.39
C ASP A 14 32.20 -41.45 -13.24
N HIS A 15 31.67 -42.61 -12.95
CA HIS A 15 30.97 -43.03 -11.76
C HIS A 15 31.93 -43.13 -10.58
N PHE A 16 31.51 -42.70 -9.38
CA PHE A 16 31.94 -43.40 -8.17
C PHE A 16 30.82 -43.49 -7.13
N THR A 17 30.72 -44.71 -6.63
CA THR A 17 29.70 -45.32 -5.79
C THR A 17 29.97 -45.14 -4.31
N ASN A 18 28.90 -45.05 -3.58
CA ASN A 18 28.50 -45.57 -2.26
C ASN A 18 29.57 -46.27 -1.39
N SER A 19 29.63 -45.91 -0.11
CA SER A 19 29.75 -46.93 0.95
C SER A 19 29.33 -46.42 2.32
N ASP A 20 28.41 -47.20 2.91
CA ASP A 20 27.96 -47.24 4.30
C ASP A 20 29.08 -47.35 5.31
N GLN A 21 28.84 -46.80 6.53
CA GLN A 21 29.12 -47.58 7.75
C GLN A 21 28.33 -47.13 8.99
N LYS A 22 27.61 -48.03 9.55
CA LYS A 22 26.96 -48.09 10.88
C LYS A 22 28.01 -48.23 12.01
N ASN A 23 27.72 -47.68 13.20
CA ASN A 23 27.74 -48.37 14.51
C ASN A 23 27.40 -47.40 15.67
N LYS A 24 26.41 -47.74 16.38
CA LYS A 24 26.12 -48.51 17.62
C LYS A 24 26.38 -47.74 18.94
N ARG A 25 25.24 -47.47 19.59
CA ARG A 25 24.77 -47.81 20.99
C ARG A 25 25.61 -47.44 22.23
N LYS A 26 24.87 -46.83 23.15
CA LYS A 26 24.63 -47.03 24.63
C LYS A 26 24.77 -45.69 25.35
N GLY A 27 23.97 -45.29 26.30
CA GLY A 27 22.99 -45.90 27.16
C GLY A 27 22.46 -44.88 28.17
N LEU A 28 21.38 -45.27 28.84
CA LEU A 28 20.56 -44.61 29.83
C LEU A 28 21.25 -43.64 30.81
N HIS A 29 20.57 -42.53 31.15
CA HIS A 29 20.12 -42.29 32.53
C HIS A 29 18.94 -41.32 32.58
N LYS A 30 17.88 -41.71 33.29
CA LYS A 30 16.72 -40.91 33.69
C LYS A 30 17.11 -39.84 34.70
N SER A 31 16.56 -38.65 34.54
CA SER A 31 16.19 -37.79 35.66
C SER A 31 15.02 -36.90 35.24
N GLU A 32 13.88 -37.13 35.83
CA GLU A 32 12.70 -36.26 35.79
C GLU A 32 13.01 -34.96 36.54
N ARG A 33 12.71 -33.80 35.97
CA ARG A 33 12.12 -32.67 36.72
C ARG A 33 11.54 -31.60 35.83
N SER A 34 10.26 -31.42 36.02
CA SER A 34 9.52 -30.17 36.10
C SER A 34 9.43 -29.26 34.84
N LYS A 35 8.22 -29.26 34.35
CA LYS A 35 7.55 -28.31 33.47
C LYS A 35 7.93 -26.83 33.75
N ARG A 36 8.39 -26.12 32.73
CA ARG A 36 8.12 -24.70 32.58
C ARG A 36 8.01 -24.39 31.09
N SER A 37 6.79 -24.28 30.63
CA SER A 37 6.42 -23.74 29.36
C SER A 37 6.87 -22.26 29.30
N LYS A 38 7.88 -21.96 28.51
CA LYS A 38 8.11 -20.59 28.05
C LYS A 38 7.23 -20.38 26.83
N GLY A 39 6.11 -19.70 27.06
CA GLY A 39 5.31 -19.15 25.96
C GLY A 39 6.14 -18.18 25.15
N TYR A 40 6.15 -18.37 23.87
CA TYR A 40 6.55 -17.37 22.89
C TYR A 40 5.60 -16.17 23.08
N ARG A 41 6.11 -15.07 23.58
CA ARG A 41 5.43 -13.79 23.52
C ARG A 41 5.58 -13.29 22.09
N ASP A 42 4.48 -13.30 21.39
CA ASP A 42 4.24 -12.53 20.21
C ASP A 42 4.24 -11.05 20.65
N GLU A 43 5.31 -10.35 20.35
CA GLU A 43 5.37 -8.89 20.56
C GLU A 43 4.49 -8.26 19.49
N THR A 44 3.22 -8.08 19.84
CA THR A 44 2.33 -7.18 19.13
C THR A 44 2.75 -5.76 19.49
N ASP A 45 3.42 -5.08 18.56
CA ASP A 45 3.55 -3.63 18.57
C ASP A 45 2.18 -2.97 18.36
N ASP A 46 1.39 -2.96 19.42
CA ASP A 46 0.17 -2.17 19.54
C ASP A 46 0.53 -0.95 20.38
N ALA A 47 1.03 0.08 19.73
CA ALA A 47 1.15 1.40 20.33
C ALA A 47 -0.25 2.00 20.46
N SER A 48 -1.01 1.50 21.43
CA SER A 48 -2.22 2.15 21.91
C SER A 48 -1.83 3.32 22.80
N ASP A 49 -1.82 4.51 22.19
CA ASP A 49 -1.76 5.78 22.95
C ASP A 49 -3.13 6.04 23.58
N SER A 50 -3.29 5.59 24.82
CA SER A 50 -4.42 5.92 25.69
C SER A 50 -4.03 7.11 26.58
N ASN A 51 -4.23 8.34 26.11
CA ASN A 51 -4.23 9.50 26.98
C ASN A 51 -5.63 10.14 26.99
N ALA A 52 -6.47 9.70 27.93
CA ALA A 52 -7.74 10.31 28.26
C ALA A 52 -7.49 11.61 29.05
N GLY A 53 -7.38 12.72 28.36
CA GLY A 53 -7.32 14.07 28.93
C GLY A 53 -8.70 14.69 29.01
N LYS A 54 -9.11 15.03 30.21
CA LYS A 54 -10.37 15.65 30.65
C LYS A 54 -10.82 16.82 29.76
N VAL A 55 -12.09 16.74 29.35
CA VAL A 55 -12.80 17.82 28.67
C VAL A 55 -13.08 18.95 29.64
N ASN A 56 -12.49 20.14 29.41
CA ASN A 56 -12.97 21.39 29.95
C ASN A 56 -13.66 22.18 28.84
N LEU A 57 -14.99 22.34 28.98
CA LEU A 57 -15.79 23.24 28.15
C LEU A 57 -15.46 24.67 28.53
N SER A 58 -14.90 25.48 27.65
CA SER A 58 -15.18 26.90 27.55
C SER A 58 -14.57 27.53 26.29
N ASN A 59 -15.45 28.29 25.60
CA ASN A 59 -15.22 29.34 24.61
C ASN A 59 -14.82 28.96 23.18
N LYS A 60 -15.83 29.11 22.30
CA LYS A 60 -15.67 29.31 20.87
C LYS A 60 -14.76 30.51 20.58
N SER A 61 -13.61 30.24 19.97
CA SER A 61 -12.91 31.15 19.09
C SER A 61 -12.42 30.34 17.90
N ASP A 62 -12.70 30.83 16.70
CA ASP A 62 -12.26 30.32 15.42
C ASP A 62 -10.73 30.22 15.43
N GLY A 63 -10.24 29.02 15.70
CA GLY A 63 -8.81 28.73 15.86
C GLY A 63 -8.49 27.46 15.09
N SER A 64 -7.82 27.60 13.97
CA SER A 64 -7.16 26.51 13.24
C SER A 64 -6.56 25.51 14.22
N ARG A 65 -7.15 24.33 14.28
CA ARG A 65 -6.65 23.20 15.08
C ARG A 65 -5.41 22.65 14.39
N THR A 66 -4.25 23.18 14.72
CA THR A 66 -2.99 22.60 14.26
C THR A 66 -2.82 21.22 14.89
N LYS A 67 -2.98 20.17 14.08
CA LYS A 67 -2.73 18.79 14.50
C LYS A 67 -1.26 18.67 14.91
N SER A 68 -0.98 18.24 16.13
CA SER A 68 0.41 17.94 16.55
C SER A 68 0.83 16.62 15.93
N TRP A 69 1.83 16.66 15.05
CA TRP A 69 2.38 15.48 14.40
C TRP A 69 3.59 14.93 15.17
N GLY A 70 3.55 13.66 15.54
CA GLY A 70 4.70 12.98 16.14
C GLY A 70 5.90 12.88 15.16
N SER A 71 7.08 12.60 15.70
CA SER A 71 8.35 12.62 14.96
C SER A 71 8.32 11.73 13.69
N TRP A 72 7.82 10.50 13.77
CA TRP A 72 7.75 9.59 12.63
C TRP A 72 6.73 10.05 11.57
N ALA A 73 5.65 10.68 12.01
CA ALA A 73 4.60 11.17 11.11
C ALA A 73 5.07 12.34 10.22
N GLN A 74 6.18 12.98 10.56
CA GLN A 74 6.76 14.07 9.78
C GLN A 74 7.72 13.60 8.66
N ALA A 75 7.95 12.29 8.52
CA ALA A 75 8.91 11.78 7.53
C ALA A 75 8.60 12.22 6.10
N LEU A 76 7.33 12.16 5.65
CA LEU A 76 6.95 12.60 4.31
C LEU A 76 7.12 14.10 4.14
N TYR A 77 6.77 14.91 5.14
CA TYR A 77 7.02 16.35 5.13
C TYR A 77 8.51 16.66 4.95
N ASN A 78 9.38 16.01 5.73
CA ASN A 78 10.83 16.24 5.65
C ASN A 78 11.39 15.88 4.26
N ILE A 79 10.93 14.76 3.68
CA ILE A 79 11.32 14.36 2.33
C ILE A 79 10.82 15.36 1.29
N ALA A 80 9.56 15.79 1.39
CA ALA A 80 8.97 16.73 0.43
C ALA A 80 9.66 18.10 0.44
N MET A 81 9.99 18.61 1.62
CA MET A 81 10.62 19.93 1.78
C MET A 81 12.12 19.92 1.50
N GLN A 82 12.80 18.79 1.71
CA GLN A 82 14.25 18.65 1.53
C GLN A 82 14.62 17.37 0.76
N PRO A 83 14.09 17.17 -0.46
CA PRO A 83 14.27 15.90 -1.19
C PRO A 83 15.73 15.58 -1.50
N GLU A 84 16.56 16.61 -1.61
CA GLU A 84 18.00 16.47 -1.87
C GLU A 84 18.74 15.72 -0.75
N LYS A 85 18.22 15.77 0.47
CA LYS A 85 18.76 15.02 1.62
C LYS A 85 18.29 13.57 1.68
N HIS A 86 17.32 13.19 0.83
CA HIS A 86 16.66 11.90 0.85
C HIS A 86 16.66 11.20 -0.52
N ARG A 87 17.69 11.46 -1.35
CA ARG A 87 17.77 10.98 -2.74
C ARG A 87 17.60 9.46 -2.87
N ASP A 88 18.08 8.69 -1.91
CA ASP A 88 17.98 7.22 -1.93
C ASP A 88 16.52 6.72 -1.80
N ALA A 89 15.64 7.53 -1.19
CA ALA A 89 14.22 7.20 -1.01
C ALA A 89 13.33 7.73 -2.13
N VAL A 90 13.83 8.72 -2.91
CA VAL A 90 13.03 9.46 -3.89
C VAL A 90 13.22 8.88 -5.29
N LEU A 91 12.11 8.62 -5.98
CA LEU A 91 12.07 8.12 -7.36
C LEU A 91 12.06 9.25 -8.41
N GLU A 92 11.42 10.37 -8.07
CA GLU A 92 11.28 11.53 -8.96
C GLU A 92 11.12 12.80 -8.11
N ILE A 93 11.72 13.90 -8.57
CA ILE A 93 11.62 15.23 -7.94
C ILE A 93 11.17 16.22 -9.02
N SER A 94 10.17 17.04 -8.69
CA SER A 94 9.78 18.22 -9.45
C SER A 94 9.59 19.41 -8.51
N ASP A 95 9.22 20.56 -9.04
CA ASP A 95 8.96 21.75 -8.22
C ASP A 95 7.75 21.56 -7.30
N ASP A 96 6.71 20.89 -7.79
CA ASP A 96 5.44 20.72 -7.08
C ASP A 96 5.36 19.45 -6.24
N VAL A 97 6.06 18.37 -6.63
CA VAL A 97 5.91 17.05 -6.01
C VAL A 97 7.22 16.28 -5.94
N VAL A 98 7.26 15.32 -5.00
CA VAL A 98 8.22 14.21 -5.00
C VAL A 98 7.48 12.88 -5.08
N VAL A 99 8.08 11.90 -5.75
CA VAL A 99 7.55 10.53 -5.82
C VAL A 99 8.50 9.59 -5.09
N LEU A 100 7.95 8.72 -4.26
CA LEU A 100 8.72 7.73 -3.51
C LEU A 100 7.95 6.41 -3.39
N ASN A 101 8.68 5.31 -3.17
CA ASN A 101 8.04 4.06 -2.79
C ASN A 101 7.42 4.20 -1.40
N ASP A 102 6.21 3.67 -1.19
CA ASP A 102 5.69 3.54 0.17
C ASP A 102 6.60 2.56 0.94
N LEU A 103 7.10 2.97 2.11
CA LEU A 103 7.99 2.15 2.94
C LEU A 103 7.28 0.88 3.47
N TYR A 104 5.97 0.94 3.60
CA TYR A 104 5.11 -0.16 4.04
C TYR A 104 4.03 -0.47 3.01
N PRO A 105 4.40 -0.89 1.78
CA PRO A 105 3.47 -1.02 0.67
C PRO A 105 2.35 -1.99 1.01
N LYS A 106 1.12 -1.69 0.56
CA LYS A 106 -0.05 -2.55 0.79
C LYS A 106 -0.42 -3.40 -0.41
N ALA A 107 0.33 -3.28 -1.51
CA ALA A 107 0.17 -4.02 -2.76
C ALA A 107 1.56 -4.22 -3.41
N GLN A 108 1.64 -4.99 -4.49
CA GLN A 108 2.91 -5.23 -5.21
C GLN A 108 3.53 -3.92 -5.71
N ARG A 109 2.70 -2.99 -6.19
CA ARG A 109 3.12 -1.65 -6.60
C ARG A 109 2.37 -0.61 -5.77
N HIS A 110 3.11 0.15 -5.00
CA HIS A 110 2.56 1.21 -4.15
C HIS A 110 3.57 2.33 -4.04
N VAL A 111 3.29 3.45 -4.71
CA VAL A 111 4.10 4.67 -4.62
C VAL A 111 3.25 5.82 -4.09
N LEU A 112 3.91 6.82 -3.54
CA LEU A 112 3.33 8.04 -3.02
C LEU A 112 3.78 9.21 -3.90
N VAL A 113 2.85 10.05 -4.33
CA VAL A 113 3.12 11.37 -4.90
C VAL A 113 2.84 12.39 -3.81
N VAL A 114 3.88 12.99 -3.25
CA VAL A 114 3.81 13.88 -2.09
C VAL A 114 3.93 15.33 -2.53
N ALA A 115 3.01 16.17 -2.09
CA ALA A 115 3.01 17.60 -2.40
C ALA A 115 4.20 18.34 -1.77
N ARG A 116 4.86 19.21 -2.51
CA ARG A 116 5.91 20.13 -2.04
C ARG A 116 5.30 21.50 -1.77
N TYR A 117 4.34 21.54 -0.85
CA TYR A 117 3.60 22.76 -0.53
C TYR A 117 3.47 22.91 0.99
N GLU A 118 4.05 23.95 1.56
CA GLU A 118 4.04 24.18 3.01
C GLU A 118 2.61 24.42 3.52
N GLY A 119 2.25 23.82 4.66
CA GLY A 119 0.94 23.99 5.27
C GLY A 119 -0.19 23.16 4.64
N LEU A 120 0.11 22.28 3.68
CA LEU A 120 -0.86 21.37 3.06
C LEU A 120 -0.65 19.94 3.59
N ASP A 121 -1.12 19.69 4.81
CA ASP A 121 -0.83 18.43 5.53
C ASP A 121 -1.79 17.29 5.16
N CYS A 122 -3.07 17.61 4.87
CA CYS A 122 -4.11 16.61 4.58
C CYS A 122 -5.24 17.17 3.70
N LEU A 123 -6.23 16.34 3.36
CA LEU A 123 -7.39 16.77 2.57
C LEU A 123 -8.20 17.89 3.24
N ALA A 124 -8.19 17.99 4.56
CA ALA A 124 -8.88 19.08 5.29
C ALA A 124 -8.29 20.47 4.96
N ASP A 125 -7.02 20.53 4.58
CA ASP A 125 -6.32 21.79 4.26
C ASP A 125 -6.50 22.19 2.81
N VAL A 126 -7.03 21.28 1.96
CA VAL A 126 -7.21 21.53 0.53
C VAL A 126 -8.28 22.59 0.28
N ARG A 127 -7.96 23.57 -0.56
CA ARG A 127 -8.85 24.65 -1.01
C ARG A 127 -8.80 24.74 -2.54
N LYS A 128 -9.66 25.60 -3.12
CA LYS A 128 -9.78 25.78 -4.57
C LYS A 128 -8.47 26.18 -5.25
N GLU A 129 -7.64 26.96 -4.57
CA GLU A 129 -6.32 27.37 -5.04
C GLU A 129 -5.34 26.21 -5.25
N HIS A 130 -5.53 25.11 -4.52
CA HIS A 130 -4.70 23.90 -4.66
C HIS A 130 -5.16 22.97 -5.81
N LEU A 131 -6.23 23.32 -6.54
CA LEU A 131 -6.76 22.45 -7.60
C LEU A 131 -5.74 22.12 -8.69
N GLN A 132 -4.88 23.09 -9.05
CA GLN A 132 -3.83 22.85 -10.03
C GLN A 132 -2.78 21.88 -9.51
N LEU A 133 -2.38 21.98 -8.25
CA LEU A 133 -1.48 21.03 -7.60
C LEU A 133 -2.09 19.62 -7.57
N LEU A 134 -3.40 19.47 -7.24
CA LEU A 134 -4.08 18.17 -7.29
C LEU A 134 -4.06 17.56 -8.70
N ARG A 135 -4.22 18.37 -9.74
CA ARG A 135 -4.11 17.93 -11.15
C ARG A 135 -2.69 17.48 -11.49
N THR A 136 -1.69 18.21 -11.04
CA THR A 136 -0.27 17.82 -11.20
C THR A 136 0.00 16.49 -10.48
N MET A 137 -0.43 16.35 -9.21
CA MET A 137 -0.29 15.09 -8.46
C MET A 137 -0.96 13.90 -9.16
N HIS A 138 -2.19 14.13 -9.67
CA HIS A 138 -2.92 13.10 -10.42
C HIS A 138 -2.20 12.71 -11.72
N ALA A 139 -1.74 13.68 -12.51
CA ALA A 139 -1.03 13.43 -13.77
C ALA A 139 0.29 12.67 -13.53
N VAL A 140 1.06 13.04 -12.50
CA VAL A 140 2.27 12.30 -12.10
C VAL A 140 1.91 10.89 -11.63
N GLY A 141 0.82 10.74 -10.88
CA GLY A 141 0.33 9.43 -10.46
C GLY A 141 -0.07 8.53 -11.63
N LEU A 142 -0.75 9.08 -12.66
CA LEU A 142 -1.08 8.36 -13.90
C LEU A 142 0.18 7.92 -14.63
N LYS A 143 1.15 8.80 -14.82
CA LYS A 143 2.45 8.47 -15.43
C LYS A 143 3.13 7.28 -14.77
N TRP A 144 3.11 7.21 -13.42
CA TRP A 144 3.70 6.09 -12.67
C TRP A 144 2.86 4.82 -12.78
N ALA A 145 1.53 4.91 -12.76
CA ALA A 145 0.66 3.77 -13.01
C ALA A 145 0.88 3.19 -14.43
N GLU A 146 0.95 4.03 -15.46
CA GLU A 146 1.23 3.64 -16.85
C GLU A 146 2.60 2.96 -16.98
N LYS A 147 3.63 3.50 -16.33
CA LYS A 147 4.96 2.89 -16.29
C LYS A 147 4.91 1.47 -15.73
N PHE A 148 4.18 1.25 -14.63
CA PHE A 148 4.03 -0.09 -14.04
C PHE A 148 3.16 -1.02 -14.92
N LEU A 149 2.16 -0.48 -15.62
CA LEU A 149 1.33 -1.24 -16.57
C LEU A 149 2.11 -1.64 -17.81
N HIS A 150 3.12 -0.87 -18.20
CA HIS A 150 4.04 -1.25 -19.28
C HIS A 150 4.89 -2.47 -18.85
N ASP A 151 5.33 -2.52 -17.57
CA ASP A 151 6.09 -3.65 -17.04
C ASP A 151 5.22 -4.89 -16.80
N ASP A 152 3.97 -4.70 -16.34
CA ASP A 152 2.97 -5.75 -16.09
C ASP A 152 1.56 -5.25 -16.40
N SER A 153 1.08 -5.59 -17.60
CA SER A 153 -0.23 -5.18 -18.12
C SER A 153 -1.42 -5.83 -17.38
N SER A 154 -1.19 -6.84 -16.54
CA SER A 154 -2.24 -7.49 -15.75
C SER A 154 -2.66 -6.69 -14.52
N LEU A 155 -1.86 -5.72 -14.11
CA LEU A 155 -2.15 -4.87 -12.96
C LEU A 155 -3.31 -3.92 -13.25
N VAL A 156 -3.93 -3.47 -12.19
CA VAL A 156 -4.95 -2.42 -12.19
C VAL A 156 -4.59 -1.46 -11.07
N PHE A 157 -4.60 -0.17 -11.33
CA PHE A 157 -4.24 0.84 -10.33
C PHE A 157 -5.45 1.66 -9.89
N ARG A 158 -5.36 2.19 -8.69
CA ARG A 158 -6.26 3.19 -8.14
C ARG A 158 -5.43 4.32 -7.55
N LEU A 159 -5.87 5.57 -7.80
CA LEU A 159 -5.20 6.78 -7.35
C LEU A 159 -6.12 7.51 -6.38
N GLY A 160 -5.63 7.83 -5.19
CA GLY A 160 -6.46 8.52 -4.20
C GLY A 160 -5.72 8.87 -2.92
N TYR A 161 -6.48 9.48 -2.02
CA TYR A 161 -6.01 10.00 -0.73
C TYR A 161 -6.72 9.27 0.41
N HIS A 162 -6.07 9.19 1.56
CA HIS A 162 -6.77 8.87 2.79
C HIS A 162 -7.53 10.11 3.30
N SER A 163 -8.76 9.91 3.78
CA SER A 163 -9.57 10.99 4.37
C SER A 163 -8.83 11.63 5.55
N GLU A 164 -8.25 10.81 6.42
CA GLU A 164 -7.35 11.21 7.49
C GLU A 164 -6.03 10.44 7.39
N PRO A 165 -4.95 11.09 6.95
CA PRO A 165 -3.66 10.42 6.84
C PRO A 165 -3.00 10.25 8.21
N SER A 166 -2.20 9.19 8.35
CA SER A 166 -1.38 8.95 9.54
C SER A 166 -0.06 9.73 9.50
N MET A 167 0.34 10.23 8.34
CA MET A 167 1.58 10.98 8.14
C MET A 167 1.27 12.40 7.64
N ARG A 168 2.05 13.36 8.11
CA ARG A 168 2.00 14.76 7.70
C ARG A 168 2.41 14.90 6.23
N GLN A 169 1.87 15.88 5.56
CA GLN A 169 2.01 16.26 4.16
C GLN A 169 1.03 15.54 3.24
N LEU A 170 0.30 16.31 2.44
CA LEU A 170 -0.65 15.76 1.47
C LEU A 170 0.07 14.82 0.50
N HIS A 171 -0.42 13.58 0.41
CA HIS A 171 0.14 12.57 -0.47
C HIS A 171 -0.95 11.76 -1.17
N LEU A 172 -0.75 11.56 -2.47
CA LEU A 172 -1.57 10.71 -3.32
C LEU A 172 -0.97 9.31 -3.34
N HIS A 173 -1.77 8.31 -2.99
CA HIS A 173 -1.42 6.91 -3.18
C HIS A 173 -1.68 6.48 -4.63
N VAL A 174 -0.68 5.86 -5.25
CA VAL A 174 -0.79 5.14 -6.52
C VAL A 174 -0.58 3.66 -6.18
N ILE A 175 -1.66 2.89 -6.14
CA ILE A 175 -1.63 1.54 -5.56
C ILE A 175 -2.29 0.51 -6.49
N SER A 176 -1.57 -0.60 -6.74
CA SER A 176 -2.12 -1.73 -7.48
C SER A 176 -3.18 -2.48 -6.67
N GLN A 177 -4.16 -3.04 -7.37
CA GLN A 177 -5.35 -3.62 -6.76
C GLN A 177 -5.23 -5.12 -6.47
N ASP A 178 -4.02 -5.67 -6.53
CA ASP A 178 -3.70 -7.04 -6.12
C ASP A 178 -3.67 -7.18 -4.59
N PHE A 179 -3.31 -6.14 -3.85
CA PHE A 179 -3.14 -6.13 -2.39
C PHE A 179 -2.23 -7.24 -1.87
N ASP A 180 -1.28 -7.68 -2.71
CA ASP A 180 -0.31 -8.71 -2.36
C ASP A 180 0.94 -8.08 -1.72
N SER A 181 0.90 -7.96 -0.40
CA SER A 181 2.01 -7.41 0.38
C SER A 181 2.03 -7.97 1.80
N THR A 182 3.23 -8.22 2.33
CA THR A 182 3.44 -8.61 3.73
C THR A 182 3.10 -7.49 4.72
N HIS A 183 3.07 -6.23 4.26
CA HIS A 183 2.70 -5.07 5.07
C HIS A 183 1.18 -4.82 5.15
N LEU A 184 0.35 -5.60 4.44
CA LEU A 184 -1.08 -5.62 4.62
C LEU A 184 -1.44 -6.60 5.75
N LYS A 185 -1.40 -6.14 7.01
CA LYS A 185 -1.43 -7.00 8.20
C LYS A 185 -2.78 -7.07 8.91
N ASN A 186 -3.58 -6.02 8.87
CA ASN A 186 -4.78 -5.89 9.70
C ASN A 186 -5.98 -5.27 8.95
N LYS A 187 -7.12 -5.26 9.62
CA LYS A 187 -8.39 -4.75 9.10
C LYS A 187 -8.31 -3.27 8.72
N LYS A 188 -7.65 -2.44 9.55
CA LYS A 188 -7.49 -1.00 9.26
C LYS A 188 -6.71 -0.78 7.97
N HIS A 189 -5.63 -1.54 7.74
CA HIS A 189 -4.87 -1.48 6.49
C HIS A 189 -5.69 -1.81 5.25
N TRP A 190 -6.59 -2.80 5.34
CA TRP A 190 -7.48 -3.15 4.22
C TRP A 190 -8.54 -2.08 4.01
N ASN A 191 -9.23 -1.70 5.09
CA ASN A 191 -10.36 -0.80 5.02
C ASN A 191 -9.96 0.63 4.64
N SER A 192 -8.72 1.06 4.95
CA SER A 192 -8.23 2.38 4.52
C SER A 192 -8.14 2.54 3.01
N PHE A 193 -8.05 1.44 2.24
CA PHE A 193 -8.04 1.46 0.77
C PHE A 193 -9.35 0.98 0.14
N ASN A 194 -10.19 0.23 0.88
CA ASN A 194 -11.33 -0.49 0.31
C ASN A 194 -12.70 -0.07 0.85
N THR A 195 -12.74 1.05 1.58
CA THR A 195 -13.97 1.74 2.02
C THR A 195 -13.98 3.19 1.49
N ALA A 196 -14.99 3.98 1.87
CA ALA A 196 -15.04 5.39 1.52
C ALA A 196 -13.98 6.25 2.26
N PHE A 197 -13.18 5.66 3.15
CA PHE A 197 -11.99 6.29 3.72
C PHE A 197 -10.94 6.62 2.64
N PHE A 198 -10.85 5.79 1.59
CA PHE A 198 -10.05 6.09 0.42
C PHE A 198 -10.84 6.96 -0.55
N ARG A 199 -10.34 8.16 -0.82
CA ARG A 199 -10.94 9.17 -1.68
C ARG A 199 -10.25 9.16 -3.03
N ASP A 200 -10.97 8.73 -4.06
CA ASP A 200 -10.43 8.73 -5.42
C ASP A 200 -10.04 10.15 -5.84
N SER A 201 -8.87 10.30 -6.45
CA SER A 201 -8.32 11.62 -6.79
C SER A 201 -9.21 12.40 -7.75
N VAL A 202 -9.89 11.72 -8.67
CA VAL A 202 -10.84 12.33 -9.62
C VAL A 202 -12.05 12.93 -8.88
N ASP A 203 -12.58 12.23 -7.86
CA ASP A 203 -13.70 12.74 -7.07
C ASP A 203 -13.26 13.93 -6.20
N VAL A 204 -12.08 13.88 -5.59
CA VAL A 204 -11.53 14.98 -4.81
C VAL A 204 -11.34 16.23 -5.68
N MET A 205 -10.80 16.09 -6.89
CA MET A 205 -10.65 17.22 -7.82
C MET A 205 -12.02 17.81 -8.22
N GLU A 206 -13.02 16.97 -8.48
CA GLU A 206 -14.40 17.40 -8.80
C GLU A 206 -15.02 18.18 -7.62
N GLU A 207 -14.87 17.65 -6.39
CA GLU A 207 -15.37 18.31 -5.17
C GLU A 207 -14.70 19.67 -4.92
N VAL A 208 -13.38 19.72 -5.02
CA VAL A 208 -12.62 20.97 -4.82
C VAL A 208 -12.96 21.99 -5.91
N SER A 209 -13.15 21.55 -7.15
CA SER A 209 -13.57 22.43 -8.25
C SER A 209 -14.95 23.04 -8.00
N SER A 210 -15.92 22.21 -7.54
CA SER A 210 -17.32 22.59 -7.37
C SER A 210 -17.59 23.29 -6.05
N ASN A 211 -17.01 22.78 -4.94
CA ASN A 211 -17.33 23.23 -3.58
C ASN A 211 -16.22 24.05 -2.92
N GLY A 212 -15.07 24.21 -3.60
CA GLY A 212 -13.90 24.91 -3.08
C GLY A 212 -13.09 24.13 -2.04
N LYS A 213 -13.50 22.93 -1.65
CA LYS A 213 -12.85 22.05 -0.67
C LYS A 213 -13.24 20.59 -0.86
N ALA A 214 -12.43 19.67 -0.34
CA ALA A 214 -12.75 18.24 -0.28
C ALA A 214 -13.85 17.97 0.77
N ILE A 215 -14.70 16.98 0.52
CA ILE A 215 -15.74 16.52 1.44
C ILE A 215 -15.13 15.42 2.32
N LEU A 216 -14.99 15.69 3.61
CA LEU A 216 -14.53 14.71 4.59
C LEU A 216 -15.71 13.84 5.05
N LYS A 217 -15.44 12.58 5.35
CA LYS A 217 -16.43 11.62 5.83
C LYS A 217 -16.03 11.10 7.20
N ASP A 218 -17.00 10.58 7.97
CA ASP A 218 -16.74 9.93 9.26
C ASP A 218 -15.82 8.71 9.08
N GLU A 219 -14.71 8.70 9.77
CA GLU A 219 -13.54 7.89 9.44
C GLU A 219 -13.41 6.64 10.32
N ASP A 220 -13.67 6.74 11.61
CA ASP A 220 -13.46 5.64 12.56
C ASP A 220 -14.37 4.44 12.28
N SER A 221 -15.63 4.68 11.92
CA SER A 221 -16.57 3.63 11.56
C SER A 221 -16.11 2.83 10.33
N MET A 222 -15.49 3.50 9.34
CA MET A 222 -15.04 2.88 8.09
C MET A 222 -13.86 1.95 8.29
N LEU A 223 -12.89 2.31 9.12
CA LEU A 223 -11.71 1.51 9.40
C LEU A 223 -12.04 0.23 10.19
N SER A 224 -13.15 0.24 10.94
CA SER A 224 -13.63 -0.91 11.72
C SER A 224 -14.61 -1.83 10.97
N MET A 225 -15.04 -1.47 9.75
CA MET A 225 -15.98 -2.25 8.95
C MET A 225 -15.54 -3.70 8.76
N GLU A 226 -16.51 -4.58 8.50
CA GLU A 226 -16.25 -5.98 8.16
C GLU A 226 -15.32 -6.08 6.94
N LEU A 227 -14.39 -7.05 6.98
CA LEU A 227 -13.51 -7.34 5.85
C LEU A 227 -14.31 -7.92 4.68
N ARG A 228 -14.36 -7.17 3.58
CA ARG A 228 -15.02 -7.60 2.34
C ARG A 228 -14.09 -7.48 1.14
N CYS A 229 -14.15 -8.45 0.25
CA CYS A 229 -13.43 -8.38 -1.01
C CYS A 229 -13.84 -7.11 -1.78
N HIS A 230 -12.87 -6.39 -2.32
CA HIS A 230 -13.11 -5.14 -3.07
C HIS A 230 -13.78 -5.37 -4.44
N ARG A 231 -13.77 -6.62 -4.94
CA ARG A 231 -14.44 -7.04 -6.19
C ARG A 231 -15.83 -7.62 -5.92
N CYS A 232 -15.91 -8.85 -5.41
CA CYS A 232 -17.17 -9.58 -5.25
C CYS A 232 -17.93 -9.26 -3.96
N ARG A 233 -17.39 -8.42 -3.07
CA ARG A 233 -17.99 -8.00 -1.79
C ARG A 233 -18.24 -9.11 -0.77
N SER A 234 -17.76 -10.35 -1.02
CA SER A 234 -17.84 -11.45 -0.05
C SER A 234 -17.10 -11.09 1.25
N ALA A 235 -17.67 -11.48 2.39
CA ALA A 235 -17.12 -11.24 3.72
C ALA A 235 -16.04 -12.28 4.07
N HIS A 236 -15.04 -11.85 4.82
CA HIS A 236 -13.93 -12.71 5.25
C HIS A 236 -13.61 -12.49 6.73
N PRO A 237 -13.27 -13.55 7.48
CA PRO A 237 -13.06 -13.45 8.92
C PRO A 237 -11.74 -12.77 9.30
N ASN A 238 -10.74 -12.80 8.43
CA ASN A 238 -9.40 -12.25 8.70
C ASN A 238 -8.63 -11.94 7.41
N ILE A 239 -7.52 -11.22 7.54
CA ILE A 239 -6.66 -10.82 6.42
C ILE A 239 -6.08 -12.00 5.63
N PRO A 240 -5.54 -13.08 6.24
CA PRO A 240 -5.02 -14.21 5.48
C PRO A 240 -6.08 -14.84 4.55
N ARG A 241 -7.30 -15.05 5.04
CA ARG A 241 -8.40 -15.59 4.23
C ARG A 241 -8.82 -14.64 3.13
N LEU A 242 -8.88 -13.35 3.42
CA LEU A 242 -9.20 -12.33 2.43
C LEU A 242 -8.12 -12.25 1.33
N LYS A 243 -6.84 -12.23 1.67
CA LYS A 243 -5.74 -12.23 0.69
C LYS A 243 -5.78 -13.46 -0.21
N SER A 244 -5.92 -14.65 0.37
CA SER A 244 -6.06 -15.90 -0.41
C SER A 244 -7.27 -15.86 -1.36
N HIS A 245 -8.39 -15.24 -0.94
CA HIS A 245 -9.54 -15.05 -1.80
C HIS A 245 -9.24 -14.03 -2.92
N VAL A 246 -8.66 -12.87 -2.61
CA VAL A 246 -8.39 -11.81 -3.59
C VAL A 246 -7.50 -12.30 -4.72
N THR A 247 -6.46 -13.08 -4.43
CA THR A 247 -5.56 -13.71 -5.43
C THR A 247 -6.34 -14.59 -6.43
N ASN A 248 -7.43 -15.23 -5.98
CA ASN A 248 -8.21 -16.15 -6.81
C ASN A 248 -9.56 -15.57 -7.26
N CYS A 249 -9.90 -14.34 -6.86
CA CYS A 249 -11.17 -13.71 -7.20
C CYS A 249 -11.21 -13.31 -8.68
N ARG A 250 -12.16 -13.87 -9.45
CA ARG A 250 -12.38 -13.57 -10.87
C ARG A 250 -13.53 -12.59 -11.11
N ALA A 251 -14.16 -12.10 -10.05
CA ALA A 251 -15.23 -11.12 -10.20
C ALA A 251 -14.69 -9.81 -10.81
N SER A 252 -15.47 -9.18 -11.64
CA SER A 252 -15.22 -7.83 -12.16
C SER A 252 -15.16 -6.81 -11.03
N PHE A 253 -14.50 -5.69 -11.27
CA PHE A 253 -14.59 -4.56 -10.34
C PHE A 253 -16.00 -3.99 -10.33
N PRO A 254 -16.49 -3.46 -9.18
CA PRO A 254 -17.78 -2.79 -9.10
C PRO A 254 -17.89 -1.67 -10.13
N SER A 255 -19.06 -1.54 -10.76
CA SER A 255 -19.33 -0.50 -11.78
C SER A 255 -19.01 0.92 -11.29
N THR A 256 -19.15 1.18 -9.99
CA THR A 256 -18.78 2.47 -9.37
C THR A 256 -17.28 2.77 -9.46
N LEU A 257 -16.41 1.75 -9.46
CA LEU A 257 -14.97 1.92 -9.65
C LEU A 257 -14.56 2.00 -11.12
N LEU A 258 -15.33 1.39 -12.03
CA LEU A 258 -15.09 1.44 -13.47
C LEU A 258 -15.46 2.79 -14.09
N GLN A 259 -16.25 3.60 -13.38
CA GLN A 259 -16.68 4.93 -13.83
C GLN A 259 -15.67 6.02 -13.48
N LYS A 260 -15.75 7.15 -14.19
CA LYS A 260 -15.02 8.40 -13.93
C LYS A 260 -13.48 8.26 -13.91
N GLY A 261 -12.91 7.19 -14.46
CA GLY A 261 -11.45 7.02 -14.45
C GLY A 261 -10.85 6.74 -13.05
N ARG A 262 -11.64 6.15 -12.13
CA ARG A 262 -11.13 5.77 -10.80
C ARG A 262 -10.14 4.63 -10.84
N LEU A 263 -10.22 3.78 -11.88
CA LEU A 263 -9.24 2.71 -12.15
C LEU A 263 -8.39 3.07 -13.37
N VAL A 264 -7.10 2.77 -13.27
CA VAL A 264 -6.13 2.84 -14.37
C VAL A 264 -5.74 1.42 -14.73
N LEU A 265 -5.98 1.05 -15.97
CA LEU A 265 -5.75 -0.30 -16.51
C LEU A 265 -5.45 -0.19 -18.01
N THR A 266 -4.89 -1.25 -18.60
CA THR A 266 -4.72 -1.32 -20.03
C THR A 266 -6.09 -1.56 -20.73
N PRO A 267 -6.30 -1.05 -21.95
CA PRO A 267 -7.55 -1.22 -22.66
C PRO A 267 -8.02 -2.67 -22.82
N CYS A 268 -7.09 -3.64 -22.85
CA CYS A 268 -7.38 -5.07 -22.98
C CYS A 268 -8.01 -5.69 -21.72
N ASN A 269 -7.95 -5.01 -20.57
CA ASN A 269 -8.53 -5.51 -19.31
C ASN A 269 -9.99 -5.08 -19.10
N VAL A 270 -10.60 -4.42 -20.08
CA VAL A 270 -12.02 -4.12 -20.11
C VAL A 270 -12.72 -5.32 -20.76
N SER A 271 -13.00 -6.37 -20.00
CA SER A 271 -14.01 -7.36 -20.43
C SER A 271 -15.36 -6.65 -20.39
N ILE A 272 -15.83 -6.25 -21.56
CA ILE A 272 -17.20 -5.81 -21.76
C ILE A 272 -18.00 -7.12 -21.83
N ASP A 273 -18.44 -7.61 -20.69
CA ASP A 273 -19.52 -8.59 -20.67
C ASP A 273 -20.81 -7.83 -21.07
N ALA A 274 -21.21 -8.07 -22.33
CA ALA A 274 -22.45 -7.56 -22.92
C ALA A 274 -23.66 -8.34 -22.37
#